data_51529500d327f1ae5ce68a06a32e6e27
#
_entry.id   51529500d327f1ae5ce68a06a32e6e27
#
_cell.length_a   1.000
_cell.length_b   1.000
_cell.length_c   1.000
_cell.angle_alpha   90.00
_cell.angle_beta   90.00
_cell.angle_gamma   90.00
#
_symmetry.space_group_name_H-M   'P 1'
#
loop_
_entity.id
_entity.type
_entity.pdbx_description
1 polymer ?
#
loop_
_entity_poly.entity_id
_entity_poly.type
_entity_poly.pdbx_seq_one_letter_code
_entity_poly.pdbx_strand_id
1 'polypeptide(L)'
;MGLRKAAAYSKKPVVPFTRKSKQKKYSYIKVVPPSKIVKFTMGDEKGFKEGKYPYQLLIVSAERIQIRHNALEACRQYVNKELDKLLLGKYLFKIYPYPHHIQRENKMITGAGADRMQTGMALSFGKSMGRAALMKAGTKLFFFAVQNESGLRVVRTALKEIKAKMPGSTKAIQSVAPEFKLEQQLTAEA
;
A
#
# COMPACT_ATOMS: atom_id res chain seq x y z
N MET A 1 14.12 -10.88 -5.48
CA MET A 1 13.00 -11.51 -4.72
C MET A 1 11.92 -11.86 -5.72
N GLY A 2 11.58 -13.15 -5.81
CA GLY A 2 10.51 -13.62 -6.68
C GLY A 2 9.14 -13.10 -6.26
N LEU A 3 8.16 -13.20 -7.16
CA LEU A 3 6.77 -12.89 -6.84
C LEU A 3 6.22 -13.97 -5.88
N ARG A 4 5.61 -13.53 -4.79
CA ARG A 4 4.96 -14.40 -3.81
C ARG A 4 3.53 -13.91 -3.58
N LYS A 5 2.63 -14.79 -3.16
CA LYS A 5 1.25 -14.42 -2.80
C LYS A 5 1.26 -13.31 -1.74
N ALA A 6 0.33 -12.36 -1.84
CA ALA A 6 0.22 -11.24 -0.90
C ALA A 6 0.07 -11.73 0.56
N ALA A 7 -0.68 -12.79 0.78
CA ALA A 7 -0.89 -13.42 2.09
C ALA A 7 0.40 -13.89 2.79
N ALA A 8 1.49 -14.20 2.05
CA ALA A 8 2.77 -14.56 2.64
C ALA A 8 3.39 -13.44 3.49
N TYR A 9 2.91 -12.21 3.34
CA TYR A 9 3.38 -11.03 4.05
C TYR A 9 2.38 -10.46 5.04
N SER A 10 1.20 -11.09 5.23
CA SER A 10 0.12 -10.57 6.05
C SER A 10 0.47 -10.40 7.53
N LYS A 11 1.26 -11.29 8.10
CA LYS A 11 1.56 -11.30 9.54
C LYS A 11 3.03 -11.05 9.80
N LYS A 12 3.56 -9.83 9.62
CA LYS A 12 4.97 -9.51 9.97
C LYS A 12 5.23 -8.01 10.05
N PRO A 13 6.45 -7.65 10.37
CA PRO A 13 6.97 -7.44 11.71
C PRO A 13 6.42 -6.15 12.32
N VAL A 14 6.65 -6.01 13.61
CA VAL A 14 6.13 -4.92 14.44
C VAL A 14 6.92 -3.64 14.23
N VAL A 15 8.22 -3.75 14.04
CA VAL A 15 9.14 -2.61 13.93
C VAL A 15 9.64 -2.49 12.50
N PRO A 16 9.58 -1.30 11.88
CA PRO A 16 10.11 -1.10 10.55
C PRO A 16 11.64 -1.26 10.56
N PHE A 17 12.16 -2.01 9.61
CA PHE A 17 13.58 -2.10 9.35
C PHE A 17 13.95 -1.03 8.32
N THR A 18 14.55 0.04 8.81
CA THR A 18 14.91 1.21 8.02
C THR A 18 16.37 1.62 8.29
N ARG A 19 16.89 2.45 7.42
CA ARG A 19 18.21 3.05 7.63
C ARG A 19 18.11 4.13 8.72
N LYS A 20 18.68 3.86 9.90
CA LYS A 20 18.59 4.76 11.05
C LYS A 20 19.77 5.74 11.16
N SER A 21 20.92 5.46 10.54
CA SER A 21 22.09 6.32 10.62
C SER A 21 22.36 7.08 9.33
N LYS A 22 22.71 8.36 9.44
CA LYS A 22 23.21 9.17 8.33
C LYS A 22 24.60 8.71 7.88
N GLN A 23 25.42 8.19 8.78
CA GLN A 23 26.73 7.64 8.45
C GLN A 23 26.58 6.20 7.96
N LYS A 24 27.08 5.94 6.74
CA LYS A 24 26.93 4.64 6.07
C LYS A 24 27.50 3.47 6.87
N LYS A 25 28.60 3.69 7.60
CA LYS A 25 29.26 2.67 8.44
C LYS A 25 28.37 2.14 9.56
N TYR A 26 27.48 2.98 10.10
CA TYR A 26 26.55 2.62 11.18
C TYR A 26 25.16 2.23 10.68
N SER A 27 24.96 2.18 9.37
CA SER A 27 23.69 1.78 8.78
C SER A 27 23.59 0.27 8.68
N TYR A 28 22.51 -0.31 9.20
CA TYR A 28 22.16 -1.73 8.99
C TYR A 28 21.89 -2.06 7.52
N ILE A 29 21.45 -1.05 6.74
CA ILE A 29 21.14 -1.20 5.32
C ILE A 29 22.08 -0.29 4.53
N LYS A 30 23.01 -0.91 3.83
CA LYS A 30 24.00 -0.18 2.99
C LYS A 30 23.40 0.32 1.69
N VAL A 31 22.47 -0.47 1.10
CA VAL A 31 21.79 -0.17 -0.16
C VAL A 31 20.30 -0.24 0.05
N VAL A 32 19.61 0.88 -0.19
CA VAL A 32 18.15 0.98 -0.09
C VAL A 32 17.57 0.68 -1.47
N PRO A 33 16.74 -0.37 -1.63
CA PRO A 33 16.13 -0.68 -2.92
C PRO A 33 15.17 0.45 -3.36
N PRO A 34 15.06 0.73 -4.67
CA PRO A 34 14.13 1.75 -5.17
C PRO A 34 12.67 1.36 -4.88
N SER A 35 11.81 2.35 -4.70
CA SER A 35 10.36 2.13 -4.61
C SER A 35 9.80 1.86 -6.00
N LYS A 36 8.86 0.89 -6.11
CA LYS A 36 8.15 0.61 -7.36
C LYS A 36 6.85 1.39 -7.51
N ILE A 37 6.35 2.00 -6.43
CA ILE A 37 5.18 2.87 -6.52
C ILE A 37 5.61 4.21 -7.14
N VAL A 38 4.90 4.62 -8.19
CA VAL A 38 5.25 5.78 -9.01
C VAL A 38 4.52 7.04 -8.55
N LYS A 39 3.21 6.94 -8.31
CA LYS A 39 2.37 8.06 -7.89
C LYS A 39 1.49 7.67 -6.72
N PHE A 40 1.20 8.64 -5.85
CA PHE A 40 0.32 8.47 -4.68
C PHE A 40 -1.04 9.12 -4.87
N THR A 41 -1.14 10.14 -5.72
CA THR A 41 -2.38 10.85 -6.03
C THR A 41 -2.64 10.79 -7.54
N MET A 42 -3.84 10.43 -7.94
CA MET A 42 -4.33 10.31 -9.31
C MET A 42 -5.71 10.97 -9.43
N GLY A 43 -6.02 11.50 -10.62
CA GLY A 43 -7.29 12.18 -10.88
C GLY A 43 -7.23 13.69 -10.61
N ASP A 44 -8.42 14.28 -10.40
CA ASP A 44 -8.59 15.73 -10.27
C ASP A 44 -8.55 16.19 -8.80
N GLU A 45 -7.36 16.57 -8.35
CA GLU A 45 -7.16 17.11 -7.00
C GLU A 45 -7.75 18.54 -6.85
N LYS A 46 -7.78 19.33 -7.94
CA LYS A 46 -8.32 20.69 -7.91
C LYS A 46 -9.83 20.67 -7.71
N GLY A 47 -10.54 19.86 -8.50
CA GLY A 47 -11.99 19.70 -8.36
C GLY A 47 -12.40 19.13 -7.00
N PHE A 48 -11.56 18.29 -6.39
CA PHE A 48 -11.81 17.83 -5.02
C PHE A 48 -11.71 18.99 -4.00
N LYS A 49 -10.72 19.87 -4.10
CA LYS A 49 -10.60 21.06 -3.24
C LYS A 49 -11.74 22.04 -3.43
N GLU A 50 -12.30 22.10 -4.63
CA GLU A 50 -13.50 22.91 -4.97
C GLU A 50 -14.83 22.25 -4.52
N GLY A 51 -14.78 21.05 -3.95
CA GLY A 51 -15.98 20.36 -3.44
C GLY A 51 -16.82 19.66 -4.52
N LYS A 52 -16.29 19.43 -5.73
CA LYS A 52 -17.03 18.78 -6.83
C LYS A 52 -17.35 17.30 -6.61
N TYR A 53 -16.72 16.65 -5.62
CA TYR A 53 -16.80 15.21 -5.36
C TYR A 53 -17.43 14.91 -4.00
N PRO A 54 -18.76 14.90 -3.89
CA PRO A 54 -19.44 14.71 -2.61
C PRO A 54 -19.35 13.27 -2.08
N TYR A 55 -19.22 12.28 -2.96
CA TYR A 55 -19.16 10.89 -2.54
C TYR A 55 -17.73 10.46 -2.24
N GLN A 56 -17.49 10.11 -0.99
CA GLN A 56 -16.15 9.73 -0.53
C GLN A 56 -16.15 8.29 -0.02
N LEU A 57 -15.09 7.55 -0.32
CA LEU A 57 -14.88 6.18 0.15
C LEU A 57 -13.45 6.03 0.66
N LEU A 58 -13.31 5.70 1.94
CA LEU A 58 -12.04 5.44 2.58
C LEU A 58 -11.91 3.95 2.86
N ILE A 59 -10.80 3.37 2.42
CA ILE A 59 -10.46 1.99 2.72
C ILE A 59 -9.41 1.99 3.81
N VAL A 60 -9.68 1.26 4.89
CA VAL A 60 -8.79 1.10 6.03
C VAL A 60 -8.40 -0.36 6.22
N SER A 61 -7.23 -0.58 6.78
CA SER A 61 -6.79 -1.92 7.15
C SER A 61 -7.56 -2.41 8.39
N ALA A 62 -8.15 -3.60 8.31
CA ALA A 62 -8.81 -4.21 9.47
C ALA A 62 -7.80 -4.89 10.41
N GLU A 63 -6.65 -5.26 9.90
CA GLU A 63 -5.64 -6.03 10.59
C GLU A 63 -4.27 -5.37 10.51
N ARG A 64 -3.37 -5.82 11.38
CA ARG A 64 -1.96 -5.45 11.28
C ARG A 64 -1.30 -6.24 10.15
N ILE A 65 -0.92 -5.55 9.08
CA ILE A 65 -0.41 -6.15 7.85
C ILE A 65 0.84 -5.46 7.33
N GLN A 66 1.54 -6.15 6.44
CA GLN A 66 2.65 -5.61 5.68
C GLN A 66 2.32 -5.68 4.19
N ILE A 67 2.30 -4.52 3.53
CA ILE A 67 1.97 -4.41 2.10
C ILE A 67 3.24 -4.08 1.31
N ARG A 68 3.59 -4.93 0.34
CA ARG A 68 4.74 -4.68 -0.52
C ARG A 68 4.48 -3.57 -1.52
N HIS A 69 5.54 -2.82 -1.88
CA HIS A 69 5.45 -1.79 -2.91
C HIS A 69 4.92 -2.32 -4.26
N ASN A 70 5.22 -3.59 -4.59
CA ASN A 70 4.69 -4.23 -5.80
C ASN A 70 3.18 -4.39 -5.76
N ALA A 71 2.62 -4.78 -4.60
CA ALA A 71 1.19 -4.94 -4.43
C ALA A 71 0.47 -3.59 -4.52
N LEU A 72 1.02 -2.55 -3.87
CA LEU A 72 0.48 -1.19 -3.97
C LEU A 72 0.48 -0.67 -5.40
N GLU A 73 1.57 -0.87 -6.15
CA GLU A 73 1.65 -0.43 -7.54
C GLU A 73 0.70 -1.22 -8.45
N ALA A 74 0.58 -2.54 -8.26
CA ALA A 74 -0.36 -3.35 -9.02
C ALA A 74 -1.83 -2.95 -8.75
N CYS A 75 -2.17 -2.61 -7.50
CA CYS A 75 -3.48 -2.07 -7.17
C CYS A 75 -3.70 -0.70 -7.80
N ARG A 76 -2.70 0.19 -7.70
CA ARG A 76 -2.75 1.53 -8.31
C ARG A 76 -3.02 1.46 -9.80
N GLN A 77 -2.23 0.67 -10.54
CA GLN A 77 -2.36 0.57 -11.99
C GLN A 77 -3.73 0.03 -12.41
N TYR A 78 -4.18 -1.03 -11.76
CA TYR A 78 -5.47 -1.62 -12.06
C TYR A 78 -6.63 -0.64 -11.78
N VAL A 79 -6.66 -0.08 -10.58
CA VAL A 79 -7.73 0.85 -10.17
C VAL A 79 -7.73 2.10 -11.06
N ASN A 80 -6.55 2.70 -11.30
CA ASN A 80 -6.45 3.89 -12.14
C ASN A 80 -6.96 3.61 -13.56
N LYS A 81 -6.59 2.46 -14.15
CA LYS A 81 -7.06 2.06 -15.47
C LYS A 81 -8.58 1.96 -15.55
N GLU A 82 -9.22 1.32 -14.56
CA GLU A 82 -10.68 1.16 -14.53
C GLU A 82 -11.40 2.50 -14.29
N LEU A 83 -10.86 3.35 -13.41
CA LEU A 83 -11.43 4.66 -13.14
C LEU A 83 -11.28 5.61 -14.34
N ASP A 84 -10.13 5.63 -15.00
CA ASP A 84 -9.91 6.45 -16.20
C ASP A 84 -10.85 6.04 -17.34
N LYS A 85 -11.07 4.72 -17.52
CA LYS A 85 -11.97 4.19 -18.54
C LYS A 85 -13.43 4.57 -18.32
N LEU A 86 -13.91 4.54 -17.07
CA LEU A 86 -15.33 4.67 -16.75
C LEU A 86 -15.71 6.07 -16.26
N LEU A 87 -14.79 6.81 -15.65
CA LEU A 87 -15.08 8.12 -15.05
C LEU A 87 -14.37 9.29 -15.77
N LEU A 88 -13.59 9.01 -16.82
CA LEU A 88 -12.93 10.01 -17.67
C LEU A 88 -12.20 11.12 -16.86
N GLY A 89 -11.48 10.73 -15.82
CA GLY A 89 -10.72 11.66 -14.97
C GLY A 89 -11.55 12.43 -13.92
N LYS A 90 -12.87 12.27 -13.87
CA LYS A 90 -13.75 12.91 -12.88
C LYS A 90 -13.78 12.14 -11.55
N TYR A 91 -12.62 11.97 -10.95
CA TYR A 91 -12.44 11.28 -9.67
C TYR A 91 -11.16 11.76 -9.00
N LEU A 92 -11.03 11.48 -7.71
CA LEU A 92 -9.76 11.54 -7.00
C LEU A 92 -9.46 10.17 -6.41
N PHE A 93 -8.26 9.67 -6.63
CA PHE A 93 -7.74 8.46 -6.01
C PHE A 93 -6.41 8.72 -5.32
N LYS A 94 -6.33 8.48 -4.01
CA LYS A 94 -5.14 8.73 -3.20
C LYS A 94 -4.70 7.47 -2.45
N ILE A 95 -3.41 7.21 -2.45
CA ILE A 95 -2.77 6.10 -1.74
C ILE A 95 -2.01 6.68 -0.54
N TYR A 96 -2.36 6.26 0.69
CA TYR A 96 -1.72 6.75 1.89
C TYR A 96 -0.43 5.99 2.27
N PRO A 97 -0.38 4.65 2.12
CA PRO A 97 0.77 3.90 2.61
C PRO A 97 2.04 4.20 1.84
N TYR A 98 3.06 4.70 2.54
CA TYR A 98 4.40 4.82 1.99
C TYR A 98 5.23 3.58 2.35
N PRO A 99 5.88 2.90 1.39
CA PRO A 99 6.68 1.70 1.63
C PRO A 99 8.04 2.07 2.23
N HIS A 100 8.10 2.22 3.55
CA HIS A 100 9.28 2.63 4.31
C HIS A 100 10.09 1.45 4.87
N HIS A 101 9.45 0.29 5.11
CA HIS A 101 10.11 -0.89 5.62
C HIS A 101 10.90 -1.59 4.51
N ILE A 102 12.16 -1.97 4.79
CA ILE A 102 13.02 -2.64 3.83
C ILE A 102 12.98 -4.13 4.08
N GLN A 103 12.54 -4.88 3.08
CA GLN A 103 12.49 -6.32 3.12
C GLN A 103 13.86 -6.90 2.76
N ARG A 104 14.31 -7.84 3.57
CA ARG A 104 15.56 -8.60 3.37
C ARG A 104 15.23 -10.03 3.00
N GLU A 105 16.09 -10.62 2.19
CA GLU A 105 16.02 -12.03 1.83
C GLU A 105 17.40 -12.63 1.92
N ASN A 106 17.51 -13.71 2.66
CA ASN A 106 18.66 -14.63 2.56
C ASN A 106 18.25 -15.72 1.56
N LYS A 107 18.69 -15.56 0.32
CA LYS A 107 18.35 -16.49 -0.76
C LYS A 107 19.06 -17.81 -0.50
N MET A 108 18.30 -18.89 -0.40
CA MET A 108 18.88 -20.24 -0.29
C MET A 108 19.70 -20.55 -1.52
N ILE A 109 20.83 -21.19 -1.29
CA ILE A 109 21.68 -21.72 -2.35
C ILE A 109 20.91 -22.90 -2.97
N THR A 110 20.89 -22.96 -4.28
CA THR A 110 20.30 -24.07 -5.04
C THR A 110 21.44 -24.92 -5.57
N GLY A 111 21.53 -26.16 -5.13
CA GLY A 111 22.58 -27.11 -5.51
C GLY A 111 22.70 -28.29 -4.54
N ALA A 112 23.55 -29.24 -4.85
CA ALA A 112 23.82 -30.36 -3.97
C ALA A 112 24.37 -29.90 -2.61
N GLY A 113 23.77 -30.34 -1.49
CA GLY A 113 24.16 -29.96 -0.14
C GLY A 113 23.68 -28.58 0.31
N ALA A 114 22.76 -27.94 -0.41
CA ALA A 114 22.21 -26.62 -0.05
C ALA A 114 21.49 -26.62 1.31
N ASP A 115 20.84 -27.71 1.66
CA ASP A 115 20.19 -27.96 2.96
C ASP A 115 21.17 -27.92 4.16
N ARG A 116 22.39 -28.34 3.95
CA ARG A 116 23.46 -28.32 4.95
C ARG A 116 24.13 -26.95 5.10
N MET A 117 24.10 -26.14 4.04
CA MET A 117 24.78 -24.84 4.00
C MET A 117 23.91 -23.68 4.46
N GLN A 118 22.58 -23.77 4.30
CA GLN A 118 21.68 -22.64 4.55
C GLN A 118 20.22 -23.05 4.79
N THR A 119 19.67 -22.64 5.91
CA THR A 119 18.26 -22.92 6.33
C THR A 119 17.32 -21.71 6.16
N GLY A 120 17.72 -20.65 5.44
CA GLY A 120 16.94 -19.43 5.25
C GLY A 120 17.26 -18.30 6.23
N MET A 121 16.28 -17.46 6.57
CA MET A 121 16.44 -16.33 7.49
C MET A 121 16.21 -16.75 8.95
N ALA A 122 17.28 -17.08 9.67
CA ALA A 122 17.21 -17.31 11.11
C ALA A 122 17.28 -15.99 11.91
N LEU A 123 18.17 -15.08 11.52
CA LEU A 123 18.40 -13.77 12.15
C LEU A 123 18.25 -12.64 11.13
N SER A 124 18.70 -11.44 11.52
CA SER A 124 18.63 -10.24 10.66
C SER A 124 19.67 -10.22 9.51
N PHE A 125 20.15 -11.37 9.10
CA PHE A 125 21.05 -11.54 7.97
C PHE A 125 20.29 -11.65 6.66
N GLY A 126 20.76 -11.01 5.61
CA GLY A 126 20.16 -11.07 4.28
C GLY A 126 20.39 -9.80 3.46
N LYS A 127 20.19 -9.93 2.15
CA LYS A 127 20.31 -8.82 1.20
C LYS A 127 18.98 -8.04 1.12
N SER A 128 19.06 -6.70 1.08
CA SER A 128 17.88 -5.86 0.87
C SER A 128 17.31 -6.05 -0.54
N MET A 129 16.05 -6.43 -0.66
CA MET A 129 15.43 -6.82 -1.93
C MET A 129 14.22 -5.97 -2.33
N GLY A 130 13.53 -5.35 -1.39
CA GLY A 130 12.32 -4.60 -1.68
C GLY A 130 11.87 -3.72 -0.53
N ARG A 131 10.78 -2.98 -0.75
CA ARG A 131 10.15 -2.14 0.25
C ARG A 131 8.74 -2.59 0.55
N ALA A 132 8.28 -2.31 1.77
CA ALA A 132 6.91 -2.54 2.19
C ALA A 132 6.43 -1.45 3.14
N ALA A 133 5.13 -1.25 3.20
CA ALA A 133 4.47 -0.43 4.20
C ALA A 133 3.96 -1.32 5.34
N LEU A 134 4.26 -0.96 6.58
CA LEU A 134 3.72 -1.62 7.76
C LEU A 134 2.47 -0.85 8.20
N MET A 135 1.35 -1.55 8.23
CA MET A 135 0.05 -0.99 8.56
C MET A 135 -0.43 -1.53 9.90
N LYS A 136 -1.00 -0.66 10.72
CA LYS A 136 -1.75 -1.02 11.92
C LYS A 136 -3.23 -1.21 11.54
N ALA A 137 -4.02 -1.85 12.38
CA ALA A 137 -5.47 -1.81 12.25
C ALA A 137 -5.97 -0.36 12.29
N GLY A 138 -6.97 -0.02 11.48
CA GLY A 138 -7.50 1.34 11.34
C GLY A 138 -6.70 2.26 10.42
N THR A 139 -5.50 1.89 9.98
CA THR A 139 -4.69 2.76 9.10
C THR A 139 -5.32 2.90 7.72
N LYS A 140 -5.36 4.13 7.20
CA LYS A 140 -5.87 4.47 5.86
C LYS A 140 -5.02 3.81 4.78
N LEU A 141 -5.67 3.19 3.80
CA LEU A 141 -5.03 2.55 2.65
C LEU A 141 -5.26 3.35 1.38
N PHE A 142 -6.52 3.44 0.97
CA PHE A 142 -6.94 4.10 -0.25
C PHE A 142 -8.07 5.05 0.04
N PHE A 143 -8.05 6.19 -0.59
CA PHE A 143 -9.13 7.17 -0.57
C PHE A 143 -9.62 7.42 -1.99
N PHE A 144 -10.92 7.45 -2.13
CA PHE A 144 -11.60 7.74 -3.38
C PHE A 144 -12.61 8.85 -3.16
N ALA A 145 -12.67 9.78 -4.09
CA ALA A 145 -13.75 10.76 -4.16
C ALA A 145 -14.29 10.78 -5.59
N VAL A 146 -15.61 10.74 -5.72
CA VAL A 146 -16.33 10.68 -7.00
C VAL A 146 -17.52 11.61 -7.00
N GLN A 147 -17.95 12.01 -8.19
CA GLN A 147 -19.03 12.97 -8.37
C GLN A 147 -20.41 12.35 -8.13
N ASN A 148 -20.59 11.11 -8.59
CA ASN A 148 -21.90 10.43 -8.63
C ASN A 148 -21.89 9.10 -7.88
N GLU A 149 -23.05 8.64 -7.46
CA GLU A 149 -23.21 7.33 -6.84
C GLU A 149 -22.85 6.17 -7.80
N SER A 150 -23.10 6.33 -9.10
CA SER A 150 -22.64 5.37 -10.10
C SER A 150 -21.11 5.20 -10.09
N GLY A 151 -20.37 6.28 -9.86
CA GLY A 151 -18.93 6.25 -9.66
C GLY A 151 -18.52 5.43 -8.42
N LEU A 152 -19.27 5.50 -7.33
CA LEU A 152 -19.03 4.62 -6.16
C LEU A 152 -19.20 3.14 -6.48
N ARG A 153 -20.17 2.78 -7.32
CA ARG A 153 -20.35 1.38 -7.75
C ARG A 153 -19.15 0.89 -8.54
N VAL A 154 -18.62 1.73 -9.43
CA VAL A 154 -17.38 1.44 -10.19
C VAL A 154 -16.19 1.23 -9.24
N VAL A 155 -16.00 2.14 -8.27
CA VAL A 155 -14.92 2.01 -7.28
C VAL A 155 -15.07 0.71 -6.49
N ARG A 156 -16.26 0.37 -6.04
CA ARG A 156 -16.52 -0.89 -5.29
C ARG A 156 -16.20 -2.13 -6.12
N THR A 157 -16.54 -2.12 -7.41
CA THR A 157 -16.20 -3.22 -8.34
C THR A 157 -14.68 -3.34 -8.48
N ALA A 158 -13.99 -2.25 -8.76
CA ALA A 158 -12.52 -2.24 -8.84
C ALA A 158 -11.86 -2.72 -7.54
N LEU A 159 -12.42 -2.38 -6.37
CA LEU A 159 -11.92 -2.85 -5.08
C LEU A 159 -12.09 -4.37 -4.87
N LYS A 160 -13.18 -4.96 -5.34
CA LYS A 160 -13.35 -6.43 -5.30
C LYS A 160 -12.25 -7.14 -6.07
N GLU A 161 -11.90 -6.64 -7.25
CA GLU A 161 -10.88 -7.22 -8.11
C GLU A 161 -9.46 -7.12 -7.51
N ILE A 162 -9.13 -6.02 -6.82
CA ILE A 162 -7.82 -5.86 -6.20
C ILE A 162 -7.67 -6.60 -4.87
N LYS A 163 -8.76 -7.10 -4.29
CA LYS A 163 -8.73 -7.83 -3.00
C LYS A 163 -7.72 -8.97 -2.99
N ALA A 164 -7.62 -9.71 -4.09
CA ALA A 164 -6.65 -10.80 -4.23
C ALA A 164 -5.18 -10.34 -4.24
N LYS A 165 -4.91 -9.07 -4.57
CA LYS A 165 -3.56 -8.48 -4.62
C LYS A 165 -3.13 -7.90 -3.28
N MET A 166 -4.08 -7.73 -2.34
CA MET A 166 -3.83 -7.16 -1.02
C MET A 166 -3.71 -8.26 0.04
N PRO A 167 -2.78 -8.14 1.01
CA PRO A 167 -2.75 -9.01 2.16
C PRO A 167 -3.80 -8.60 3.19
N GLY A 168 -4.36 -9.57 3.92
CA GLY A 168 -5.31 -9.34 5.01
C GLY A 168 -6.65 -8.77 4.60
N SER A 169 -7.45 -8.40 5.59
CA SER A 169 -8.78 -7.85 5.43
C SER A 169 -8.78 -6.32 5.47
N THR A 170 -9.70 -5.73 4.69
CA THR A 170 -9.89 -4.28 4.62
C THR A 170 -11.35 -3.93 4.91
N LYS A 171 -11.57 -2.77 5.53
CA LYS A 171 -12.90 -2.21 5.76
C LYS A 171 -13.07 -0.97 4.88
N ALA A 172 -14.25 -0.80 4.34
CA ALA A 172 -14.64 0.38 3.59
C ALA A 172 -15.51 1.28 4.47
N ILE A 173 -15.13 2.56 4.57
CA ILE A 173 -15.88 3.60 5.26
C ILE A 173 -16.37 4.55 4.19
N GLN A 174 -17.69 4.69 4.07
CA GLN A 174 -18.31 5.59 3.12
C GLN A 174 -18.82 6.82 3.83
N SER A 175 -18.65 7.98 3.21
CA SER A 175 -19.27 9.23 3.59
C SER A 175 -19.88 9.88 2.35
N VAL A 176 -21.02 10.50 2.54
CA VAL A 176 -21.65 11.38 1.54
C VAL A 176 -21.55 12.78 2.13
N ALA A 177 -20.78 13.65 1.50
CA ALA A 177 -20.69 15.03 1.99
C ALA A 177 -22.00 15.81 1.74
N PRO A 178 -22.48 16.61 2.72
CA PRO A 178 -22.15 18.01 2.70
C PRO A 178 -20.93 18.35 3.56
N GLU A 179 -20.27 17.40 4.16
CA GLU A 179 -19.16 17.70 5.09
C GLU A 179 -17.79 17.28 4.54
N PHE A 180 -17.05 18.29 4.11
CA PHE A 180 -15.63 18.28 3.72
C PHE A 180 -14.66 17.78 4.82
N LYS A 181 -15.18 17.17 5.87
CA LYS A 181 -14.50 16.96 7.15
C LYS A 181 -13.88 15.59 7.38
N LEU A 182 -14.13 14.59 6.55
CA LEU A 182 -13.65 13.23 6.83
C LEU A 182 -12.12 13.13 6.81
N GLU A 183 -11.47 13.85 5.91
CA GLU A 183 -9.99 13.88 5.84
C GLU A 183 -9.40 14.72 7.00
N GLN A 184 -10.08 15.78 7.43
CA GLN A 184 -9.63 16.67 8.50
C GLN A 184 -9.91 16.11 9.89
N GLN A 185 -11.05 15.48 10.12
CA GLN A 185 -11.39 14.89 11.42
C GLN A 185 -10.45 13.73 11.80
N LEU A 186 -10.05 12.91 10.82
CA LEU A 186 -9.13 11.80 11.06
C LEU A 186 -7.64 12.22 11.13
N THR A 187 -7.29 13.45 10.78
CA THR A 187 -5.96 14.02 11.03
C THR A 187 -5.86 14.73 12.38
N ALA A 188 -6.98 15.11 12.99
CA ALA A 188 -7.02 15.71 14.32
C ALA A 188 -6.98 14.68 15.46
N GLU A 189 -7.31 13.40 15.18
CA GLU A 189 -7.29 12.28 16.15
C GLU A 189 -6.01 11.42 16.08
N ALA A 190 -5.03 11.81 15.29
CA ALA A 190 -3.74 11.11 15.13
C ALA A 190 -2.58 11.93 15.66
#